data_d9c7e45de15833c84060510f89e8ab42
#
_entry.id   d9c7e45de15833c84060510f89e8ab42
#
_cell.length_a   1.000
_cell.length_b   1.000
_cell.length_c   1.000
_cell.angle_alpha   90.00
_cell.angle_beta   90.00
_cell.angle_gamma   90.00
#
_symmetry.space_group_name_H-M   'P 1'
#
loop_
_entity.id
_entity.type
_entity.pdbx_description
1 polymer ?
#
loop_
_entity_poly.entity_id
_entity_poly.type
_entity_poly.pdbx_seq_one_letter_code
_entity_poly.pdbx_strand_id
1 'polypeptide(L)'
;MAHAITDGLTPAHHYPLSDKIEELWGKPKEERLSIKDKNIIKGENLRDTMGRNWEYWGAKGVFATHLLFEIGVAAAIKTTAFADSAPSEEWVKCADDLGLERVFLDAVQEVYALNMYETFWKQGWTARLANQTRRTLIPKICAVVMYAWYAAYREAAS
;
A
#
# COMPACT_ATOMS: atom_id res chain seq x y z
N MET A 1 11.89 7.60 6.10
CA MET A 1 11.61 6.35 6.87
C MET A 1 10.11 6.10 7.02
N ALA A 2 9.30 6.93 7.70
CA ALA A 2 7.86 6.67 7.90
C ALA A 2 7.08 6.39 6.61
N HIS A 3 7.30 7.16 5.54
CA HIS A 3 6.67 6.93 4.23
C HIS A 3 6.97 5.53 3.68
N ALA A 4 8.24 5.12 3.66
CA ALA A 4 8.64 3.81 3.18
C ALA A 4 8.02 2.65 3.99
N ILE A 5 7.92 2.80 5.32
CA ILE A 5 7.25 1.82 6.19
C ILE A 5 5.75 1.77 5.88
N THR A 6 5.11 2.92 5.72
CA THR A 6 3.68 2.99 5.40
C THR A 6 3.40 2.35 4.05
N ASP A 7 4.20 2.64 3.03
CA ASP A 7 4.07 2.02 1.71
C ASP A 7 4.26 0.50 1.78
N GLY A 8 5.32 0.04 2.46
CA GLY A 8 5.59 -1.38 2.63
C GLY A 8 4.51 -2.13 3.43
N LEU A 9 3.70 -1.44 4.24
CA LEU A 9 2.57 -2.00 4.98
C LEU A 9 1.22 -1.70 4.33
N THR A 10 1.19 -1.08 3.16
CA THR A 10 -0.06 -0.83 2.42
C THR A 10 -0.40 -2.03 1.53
N PRO A 11 -1.54 -2.71 1.74
CA PRO A 11 -1.89 -3.93 0.99
C PRO A 11 -1.83 -3.80 -0.52
N ALA A 12 -2.16 -2.64 -1.08
CA ALA A 12 -2.12 -2.38 -2.51
C ALA A 12 -0.69 -2.44 -3.09
N HIS A 13 0.32 -2.14 -2.28
CA HIS A 13 1.74 -2.14 -2.69
C HIS A 13 2.38 -3.54 -2.66
N HIS A 14 1.70 -4.55 -2.12
CA HIS A 14 2.18 -5.94 -2.13
C HIS A 14 1.96 -6.64 -3.48
N TYR A 15 1.27 -5.99 -4.42
CA TYR A 15 1.04 -6.53 -5.75
C TYR A 15 2.07 -5.98 -6.74
N PRO A 16 2.56 -6.78 -7.70
CA PRO A 16 3.56 -6.37 -8.68
C PRO A 16 2.94 -5.46 -9.77
N LEU A 17 2.43 -4.30 -9.34
CA LEU A 17 1.79 -3.34 -10.24
C LEU A 17 2.76 -2.78 -11.26
N SER A 18 4.03 -2.62 -10.88
CA SER A 18 5.09 -2.10 -11.76
C SER A 18 5.24 -2.95 -13.01
N ASP A 19 5.34 -4.28 -12.83
CA ASP A 19 5.52 -5.23 -13.93
C ASP A 19 4.31 -5.22 -14.87
N LYS A 20 3.11 -5.21 -14.30
CA LYS A 20 1.87 -5.13 -15.10
C LYS A 20 1.75 -3.79 -15.84
N ILE A 21 2.16 -2.70 -15.22
CA ILE A 21 2.19 -1.39 -15.86
C ILE A 21 3.20 -1.38 -17.01
N GLU A 22 4.39 -1.95 -16.84
CA GLU A 22 5.40 -2.04 -17.90
C GLU A 22 4.95 -2.93 -19.04
N GLU A 23 4.33 -4.07 -18.74
CA GLU A 23 3.71 -4.95 -19.72
C GLU A 23 2.68 -4.21 -20.59
N LEU A 24 1.77 -3.45 -19.96
CA LEU A 24 0.76 -2.68 -20.67
C LEU A 24 1.36 -1.58 -21.56
N TRP A 25 2.38 -0.87 -21.07
CA TRP A 25 3.05 0.18 -21.84
C TRP A 25 3.99 -0.38 -22.92
N GLY A 26 4.51 -1.61 -22.74
CA GLY A 26 5.50 -2.21 -23.62
C GLY A 26 6.84 -1.48 -23.64
N LYS A 27 7.07 -0.55 -22.69
CA LYS A 27 8.33 0.18 -22.52
C LYS A 27 8.49 0.68 -21.07
N PRO A 28 9.72 0.76 -20.54
CA PRO A 28 10.01 1.20 -19.21
C PRO A 28 9.60 2.66 -18.97
N LYS A 29 9.46 3.04 -17.70
CA LYS A 29 8.98 4.37 -17.29
C LYS A 29 9.89 5.50 -17.78
N GLU A 30 11.19 5.25 -17.81
CA GLU A 30 12.23 6.20 -18.20
C GLU A 30 12.12 6.62 -19.69
N GLU A 31 11.57 5.76 -20.52
CA GLU A 31 11.36 6.01 -21.96
C GLU A 31 10.05 6.75 -22.27
N ARG A 32 9.20 6.99 -21.25
CA ARG A 32 7.92 7.69 -21.39
C ARG A 32 8.12 9.20 -21.22
N LEU A 33 8.66 9.84 -22.22
CA LEU A 33 9.14 11.24 -22.12
C LEU A 33 8.01 12.27 -22.21
N SER A 34 7.01 12.06 -23.07
CA SER A 34 5.93 13.00 -23.28
C SER A 34 4.74 12.80 -22.32
N ILE A 35 3.94 13.86 -22.12
CA ILE A 35 2.69 13.78 -21.36
C ILE A 35 1.74 12.73 -21.98
N LYS A 36 1.71 12.62 -23.30
CA LYS A 36 0.90 11.60 -23.99
C LYS A 36 1.45 10.18 -23.70
N ASP A 37 2.76 9.99 -23.70
CA ASP A 37 3.37 8.69 -23.43
C ASP A 37 3.20 8.25 -21.97
N LYS A 38 2.96 9.19 -21.06
CA LYS A 38 2.67 8.90 -19.64
C LYS A 38 1.21 8.57 -19.35
N ASN A 39 0.29 9.05 -20.20
CA ASN A 39 -1.15 8.96 -19.93
C ASN A 39 -1.90 8.08 -20.93
N ILE A 40 -1.36 7.82 -22.11
CA ILE A 40 -2.01 7.03 -23.16
C ILE A 40 -1.09 5.85 -23.53
N ILE A 41 -1.62 4.67 -23.31
CA ILE A 41 -0.94 3.43 -23.67
C ILE A 41 -1.22 3.18 -25.15
N LYS A 42 -0.16 3.25 -25.98
CA LYS A 42 -0.26 2.99 -27.41
C LYS A 42 -0.23 1.48 -27.68
N GLY A 43 -1.20 0.99 -28.41
CA GLY A 43 -1.22 -0.37 -28.95
C GLY A 43 -0.83 -0.42 -30.41
N GLU A 44 -0.82 -1.62 -30.99
CA GLU A 44 -0.52 -1.84 -32.42
C GLU A 44 -1.60 -1.24 -33.34
N ASN A 45 -2.83 -1.17 -32.86
CA ASN A 45 -3.96 -0.62 -33.58
C ASN A 45 -4.93 0.07 -32.58
N LEU A 46 -5.99 0.70 -33.12
CA LEU A 46 -6.96 1.45 -32.31
C LEU A 46 -7.65 0.58 -31.26
N ARG A 47 -8.02 -0.66 -31.60
CA ARG A 47 -8.69 -1.59 -30.71
C ARG A 47 -7.77 -2.03 -29.56
N ASP A 48 -6.52 -2.35 -29.88
CA ASP A 48 -5.50 -2.69 -28.88
C ASP A 48 -5.19 -1.49 -27.96
N THR A 49 -5.06 -0.30 -28.54
CA THR A 49 -4.92 0.96 -27.78
C THR A 49 -6.07 1.16 -26.79
N MET A 50 -7.32 0.98 -27.23
CA MET A 50 -8.49 1.10 -26.37
C MET A 50 -8.50 0.02 -25.27
N GLY A 51 -8.15 -1.23 -25.62
CA GLY A 51 -8.09 -2.35 -24.69
C GLY A 51 -7.07 -2.11 -23.57
N ARG A 52 -5.83 -1.74 -23.93
CA ARG A 52 -4.76 -1.45 -22.96
C ARG A 52 -5.11 -0.29 -22.03
N ASN A 53 -5.68 0.80 -22.57
CA ASN A 53 -6.11 1.93 -21.75
C ASN A 53 -7.29 1.56 -20.84
N TRP A 54 -8.21 0.70 -21.29
CA TRP A 54 -9.28 0.20 -20.44
C TRP A 54 -8.76 -0.70 -19.31
N GLU A 55 -7.77 -1.53 -19.59
CA GLU A 55 -7.10 -2.38 -18.59
C GLU A 55 -6.34 -1.57 -17.54
N TYR A 56 -5.87 -0.39 -17.87
CA TYR A 56 -5.18 0.49 -16.94
C TYR A 56 -6.12 1.46 -16.21
N TRP A 57 -6.94 2.22 -16.99
CA TRP A 57 -7.77 3.30 -16.47
C TRP A 57 -9.23 2.90 -16.18
N GLY A 58 -9.70 1.77 -16.73
CA GLY A 58 -11.08 1.30 -16.56
C GLY A 58 -11.47 1.07 -15.11
N ALA A 59 -12.76 0.89 -14.85
CA ALA A 59 -13.30 0.74 -13.48
C ALA A 59 -12.70 -0.41 -12.67
N LYS A 60 -12.16 -1.44 -13.33
CA LYS A 60 -11.36 -2.52 -12.74
C LYS A 60 -9.92 -2.52 -13.25
N GLY A 61 -9.48 -1.38 -13.75
CA GLY A 61 -8.13 -1.21 -14.26
C GLY A 61 -7.11 -1.19 -13.12
N VAL A 62 -5.87 -1.49 -13.49
CA VAL A 62 -4.75 -1.60 -12.52
C VAL A 62 -4.62 -0.34 -11.68
N PHE A 63 -4.58 0.85 -12.32
CA PHE A 63 -4.45 2.11 -11.62
C PHE A 63 -5.71 2.49 -10.83
N ALA A 64 -6.89 2.35 -11.46
CA ALA A 64 -8.15 2.72 -10.82
C ALA A 64 -8.41 1.89 -9.56
N THR A 65 -8.14 0.60 -9.60
CA THR A 65 -8.32 -0.28 -8.43
C THR A 65 -7.35 0.08 -7.30
N HIS A 66 -6.09 0.36 -7.61
CA HIS A 66 -5.11 0.81 -6.62
C HIS A 66 -5.57 2.10 -5.94
N LEU A 67 -5.88 3.13 -6.73
CA LEU A 67 -6.35 4.42 -6.22
C LEU A 67 -7.64 4.31 -5.40
N LEU A 68 -8.62 3.53 -5.87
CA LEU A 68 -9.89 3.35 -5.16
C LEU A 68 -9.71 2.60 -3.84
N PHE A 69 -8.76 1.66 -3.75
CA PHE A 69 -8.42 1.02 -2.49
C PHE A 69 -7.87 2.04 -1.48
N GLU A 70 -6.92 2.88 -1.89
CA GLU A 70 -6.35 3.92 -1.03
C GLU A 70 -7.38 4.95 -0.59
N ILE A 71 -8.27 5.38 -1.51
CA ILE A 71 -9.41 6.26 -1.17
C ILE A 71 -10.31 5.58 -0.13
N GLY A 72 -10.56 4.29 -0.27
CA GLY A 72 -11.34 3.50 0.69
C GLY A 72 -10.69 3.48 2.07
N VAL A 73 -9.37 3.26 2.14
CA VAL A 73 -8.59 3.35 3.39
C VAL A 73 -8.72 4.74 4.00
N ALA A 74 -8.46 5.79 3.22
CA ALA A 74 -8.55 7.18 3.67
C ALA A 74 -9.96 7.53 4.20
N ALA A 75 -11.00 7.11 3.47
CA ALA A 75 -12.39 7.31 3.90
C ALA A 75 -12.72 6.57 5.21
N ALA A 76 -12.22 5.35 5.37
CA ALA A 76 -12.44 4.55 6.56
C ALA A 76 -11.85 5.18 7.82
N ILE A 77 -10.72 5.90 7.70
CA ILE A 77 -10.00 6.47 8.84
C ILE A 77 -10.34 7.94 9.13
N LYS A 78 -11.02 8.63 8.21
CA LYS A 78 -11.28 10.07 8.27
C LYS A 78 -11.83 10.57 9.62
N THR A 79 -12.65 9.76 10.28
CA THR A 79 -13.31 10.11 11.55
C THR A 79 -12.82 9.28 12.74
N THR A 80 -11.73 8.54 12.57
CA THR A 80 -11.21 7.62 13.59
C THR A 80 -10.03 8.28 14.32
N ALA A 81 -10.08 8.33 15.64
CA ALA A 81 -8.92 8.68 16.45
C ALA A 81 -8.04 7.44 16.65
N PHE A 82 -6.73 7.62 16.53
CA PHE A 82 -5.73 6.56 16.68
C PHE A 82 -4.79 6.80 17.88
N ALA A 83 -5.21 7.60 18.86
CA ALA A 83 -4.42 7.85 20.06
C ALA A 83 -4.03 6.55 20.80
N ASP A 84 -4.96 5.58 20.79
CA ASP A 84 -4.76 4.28 21.45
C ASP A 84 -3.98 3.27 20.56
N SER A 85 -3.46 3.70 19.41
CA SER A 85 -2.65 2.86 18.52
C SER A 85 -1.17 2.90 18.84
N ALA A 86 -0.76 3.59 19.89
CA ALA A 86 0.59 3.54 20.40
C ALA A 86 0.93 2.11 20.88
N PRO A 87 2.12 1.58 20.52
CA PRO A 87 2.53 0.27 20.98
C PRO A 87 2.70 0.25 22.51
N SER A 88 2.35 -0.87 23.16
CA SER A 88 2.58 -1.06 24.58
C SER A 88 4.07 -1.15 24.88
N GLU A 89 4.47 -0.88 26.15
CA GLU A 89 5.84 -1.03 26.58
C GLU A 89 6.35 -2.49 26.41
N GLU A 90 5.49 -3.47 26.64
CA GLU A 90 5.80 -4.88 26.43
C GLU A 90 6.09 -5.17 24.97
N TRP A 91 5.26 -4.64 24.06
CA TRP A 91 5.49 -4.80 22.63
C TRP A 91 6.81 -4.13 22.19
N VAL A 92 7.13 -2.93 22.72
CA VAL A 92 8.40 -2.24 22.43
C VAL A 92 9.60 -3.05 22.89
N LYS A 93 9.55 -3.68 24.08
CA LYS A 93 10.61 -4.57 24.55
C LYS A 93 10.83 -5.77 23.61
N CYS A 94 9.75 -6.44 23.21
CA CYS A 94 9.86 -7.52 22.23
C CYS A 94 10.44 -7.03 20.89
N ALA A 95 10.04 -5.84 20.44
CA ALA A 95 10.55 -5.24 19.21
C ALA A 95 12.04 -4.88 19.33
N ASP A 96 12.52 -4.42 20.49
CA ASP A 96 13.94 -4.15 20.76
C ASP A 96 14.80 -5.43 20.66
N ASP A 97 14.26 -6.56 21.12
CA ASP A 97 14.96 -7.87 21.04
C ASP A 97 15.04 -8.37 19.58
N LEU A 98 14.02 -8.09 18.76
CA LEU A 98 13.94 -8.53 17.36
C LEU A 98 14.70 -7.61 16.38
N GLY A 99 14.71 -6.32 16.66
CA GLY A 99 15.20 -5.27 15.78
C GLY A 99 14.19 -4.83 14.71
N LEU A 100 14.37 -3.61 14.20
CA LEU A 100 13.41 -2.93 13.31
C LEU A 100 13.15 -3.71 12.02
N GLU A 101 14.17 -4.28 11.41
CA GLU A 101 14.03 -5.05 10.17
C GLU A 101 13.09 -6.24 10.36
N ARG A 102 13.27 -7.02 11.41
CA ARG A 102 12.44 -8.19 11.70
C ARG A 102 11.02 -7.79 12.04
N VAL A 103 10.83 -6.77 12.87
CA VAL A 103 9.51 -6.21 13.21
C VAL A 103 8.75 -5.76 11.96
N PHE A 104 9.45 -5.08 11.04
CA PHE A 104 8.85 -4.65 9.77
C PHE A 104 8.45 -5.83 8.89
N LEU A 105 9.34 -6.81 8.69
CA LEU A 105 9.06 -7.98 7.85
C LEU A 105 7.90 -8.83 8.40
N ASP A 106 7.83 -9.02 9.71
CA ASP A 106 6.72 -9.72 10.34
C ASP A 106 5.40 -8.97 10.14
N ALA A 107 5.42 -7.63 10.27
CA ALA A 107 4.26 -6.79 10.01
C ALA A 107 3.80 -6.86 8.54
N VAL A 108 4.74 -6.89 7.57
CA VAL A 108 4.42 -7.09 6.14
C VAL A 108 3.70 -8.43 5.92
N GLN A 109 4.22 -9.51 6.51
CA GLN A 109 3.60 -10.84 6.38
C GLN A 109 2.18 -10.87 6.98
N GLU A 110 2.01 -10.27 8.16
CA GLU A 110 0.70 -10.19 8.79
C GLU A 110 -0.30 -9.36 8.00
N VAL A 111 0.13 -8.22 7.43
CA VAL A 111 -0.71 -7.39 6.57
C VAL A 111 -1.07 -8.13 5.28
N TYR A 112 -0.11 -8.83 4.67
CA TYR A 112 -0.37 -9.65 3.50
C TYR A 112 -1.41 -10.74 3.78
N ALA A 113 -1.33 -11.41 4.95
CA ALA A 113 -2.28 -12.44 5.37
C ALA A 113 -3.72 -11.92 5.58
N LEU A 114 -3.92 -10.61 5.77
CA LEU A 114 -5.27 -10.02 5.83
C LEU A 114 -6.03 -10.12 4.50
N ASN A 115 -5.31 -10.29 3.41
CA ASN A 115 -5.87 -10.45 2.04
C ASN A 115 -6.86 -9.32 1.66
N MET A 116 -6.58 -8.09 2.11
CA MET A 116 -7.50 -6.96 1.97
C MET A 116 -7.64 -6.50 0.53
N TYR A 117 -6.53 -6.41 -0.22
CA TYR A 117 -6.54 -5.92 -1.59
C TYR A 117 -7.25 -6.89 -2.54
N GLU A 118 -7.01 -8.19 -2.41
CA GLU A 118 -7.71 -9.21 -3.20
C GLU A 118 -9.21 -9.24 -2.88
N THR A 119 -9.57 -9.10 -1.59
CA THR A 119 -10.97 -8.99 -1.17
C THR A 119 -11.64 -7.77 -1.81
N PHE A 120 -10.95 -6.63 -1.81
CA PHE A 120 -11.42 -5.41 -2.47
C PHE A 120 -11.58 -5.61 -3.99
N TRP A 121 -10.61 -6.23 -4.64
CA TRP A 121 -10.68 -6.53 -6.07
C TRP A 121 -11.93 -7.34 -6.43
N LYS A 122 -12.26 -8.35 -5.62
CA LYS A 122 -13.39 -9.26 -5.87
C LYS A 122 -14.75 -8.65 -5.50
N GLN A 123 -14.83 -7.91 -4.40
CA GLN A 123 -16.10 -7.52 -3.77
C GLN A 123 -16.31 -6.00 -3.68
N GLY A 124 -15.32 -5.21 -4.04
CA GLY A 124 -15.32 -3.77 -3.78
C GLY A 124 -15.10 -3.44 -2.29
N TRP A 125 -15.31 -2.16 -1.94
CA TRP A 125 -15.15 -1.71 -0.56
C TRP A 125 -16.33 -2.13 0.30
N THR A 126 -16.07 -2.84 1.37
CA THR A 126 -17.09 -3.41 2.28
C THR A 126 -16.92 -2.87 3.71
N ALA A 127 -17.97 -2.99 4.52
CA ALA A 127 -17.92 -2.67 5.95
C ALA A 127 -16.85 -3.51 6.69
N ARG A 128 -16.62 -4.76 6.25
CA ARG A 128 -15.55 -5.61 6.77
C ARG A 128 -14.17 -5.01 6.52
N LEU A 129 -13.90 -4.57 5.28
CA LEU A 129 -12.63 -3.92 4.93
C LEU A 129 -12.44 -2.62 5.72
N ALA A 130 -13.48 -1.81 5.87
CA ALA A 130 -13.42 -0.61 6.69
C ALA A 130 -13.09 -0.92 8.16
N ASN A 131 -13.64 -2.00 8.72
CA ASN A 131 -13.31 -2.44 10.08
C ASN A 131 -11.88 -2.99 10.19
N GLN A 132 -11.42 -3.80 9.23
CA GLN A 132 -10.03 -4.28 9.19
C GLN A 132 -9.04 -3.10 9.09
N THR A 133 -9.36 -2.10 8.27
CA THR A 133 -8.56 -0.88 8.16
C THR A 133 -8.40 -0.19 9.51
N ARG A 134 -9.53 0.10 10.20
CA ARG A 134 -9.51 0.83 11.46
C ARG A 134 -8.90 0.05 12.62
N ARG A 135 -9.18 -1.25 12.71
CA ARG A 135 -8.86 -2.05 13.91
C ARG A 135 -7.56 -2.84 13.80
N THR A 136 -7.06 -3.02 12.58
CA THR A 136 -5.88 -3.87 12.36
C THR A 136 -4.81 -3.16 11.54
N LEU A 137 -5.14 -2.73 10.31
CA LEU A 137 -4.15 -2.18 9.39
C LEU A 137 -3.49 -0.91 9.94
N ILE A 138 -4.28 0.11 10.23
CA ILE A 138 -3.73 1.42 10.65
C ILE A 138 -3.05 1.36 12.02
N PRO A 139 -3.63 0.71 13.06
CA PRO A 139 -2.91 0.52 14.33
C PRO A 139 -1.55 -0.18 14.16
N LYS A 140 -1.47 -1.19 13.29
CA LYS A 140 -0.20 -1.87 13.00
C LYS A 140 0.81 -0.93 12.31
N ILE A 141 0.40 -0.18 11.29
CA ILE A 141 1.24 0.83 10.64
C ILE A 141 1.74 1.85 11.66
N CYS A 142 0.85 2.38 12.50
CA CYS A 142 1.21 3.34 13.55
C CYS A 142 2.25 2.76 14.50
N ALA A 143 2.06 1.53 14.99
CA ALA A 143 2.99 0.89 15.91
C ALA A 143 4.40 0.74 15.31
N VAL A 144 4.51 0.25 14.07
CA VAL A 144 5.81 0.08 13.40
C VAL A 144 6.48 1.42 13.10
N VAL A 145 5.74 2.44 12.65
CA VAL A 145 6.27 3.78 12.40
C VAL A 145 6.76 4.43 13.69
N MET A 146 5.99 4.34 14.78
CA MET A 146 6.36 4.90 16.09
C MET A 146 7.61 4.20 16.64
N TYR A 147 7.67 2.88 16.52
CA TYR A 147 8.85 2.11 16.92
C TYR A 147 10.09 2.49 16.09
N ALA A 148 9.95 2.66 14.79
CA ALA A 148 11.05 3.06 13.92
C ALA A 148 11.62 4.44 14.31
N TRP A 149 10.75 5.38 14.68
CA TRP A 149 11.19 6.68 15.20
C TRP A 149 11.86 6.58 16.56
N TYR A 150 11.31 5.76 17.45
CA TYR A 150 11.88 5.51 18.76
C TYR A 150 13.28 4.88 18.67
N ALA A 151 13.44 3.85 17.82
CA ALA A 151 14.73 3.19 17.59
C ALA A 151 15.76 4.19 16.99
N ALA A 152 15.37 4.98 16.00
CA ALA A 152 16.25 5.99 15.41
C ALA A 152 16.65 7.10 16.42
N TYR A 153 15.72 7.52 17.28
CA TYR A 153 16.03 8.49 18.33
C TYR A 153 17.03 7.93 19.35
N ARG A 154 16.87 6.69 19.78
CA ARG A 154 17.81 6.04 20.70
C ARG A 154 19.21 5.90 20.10
N GLU A 155 19.30 5.52 18.83
CA GLU A 155 20.58 5.40 18.13
C GLU A 155 21.29 6.78 18.02
N ALA A 156 20.54 7.83 17.74
CA ALA A 156 21.09 9.18 17.65
C ALA A 156 21.51 9.78 19.02
N ALA A 157 20.97 9.26 20.12
CA ALA A 157 21.24 9.71 21.49
C ALA A 157 22.35 8.90 22.20
N SER A 158 22.82 7.82 21.60
CA SER A 158 23.91 6.96 22.10
C SER A 158 25.28 7.40 21.57
#